data_a729c1ece05e268d669967def9a32205
#
_entry.id   a729c1ece05e268d669967def9a32205
#
_cell.length_a   1.000
_cell.length_b   1.000
_cell.length_c   1.000
_cell.angle_alpha   90.00
_cell.angle_beta   90.00
_cell.angle_gamma   90.00
#
_symmetry.space_group_name_H-M   'P 1'
#
loop_
_entity.id
_entity.type
_entity.pdbx_description
1 polymer ?
#
loop_
_entity_poly.entity_id
_entity_poly.type
_entity_poly.pdbx_seq_one_letter_code
_entity_poly.pdbx_strand_id
1 'polypeptide(L)' 'MSKSNRVLDLYQALQNGQVINKKEAAEQFCVNEKSIQRDLDSIRDFLSEQTTSQGLIQSVEFDRAANGYRLVTEEVTHI' A
#
# COMPACT_ATOMS: atom_id res chain seq x y z
N MET A 1 1.81 19.33 11.06
CA MET A 1 1.50 18.13 10.29
C MET A 1 1.91 16.90 11.06
N SER A 2 1.00 16.01 11.25
CA SER A 2 1.24 14.80 12.02
C SER A 2 1.91 13.75 11.16
N LYS A 3 2.84 13.00 11.76
CA LYS A 3 3.50 11.90 11.06
C LYS A 3 2.53 10.80 10.68
N SER A 4 1.43 10.68 11.39
CA SER A 4 0.45 9.63 11.12
C SER A 4 -0.24 9.82 9.77
N ASN A 5 -0.20 11.01 9.20
CA ASN A 5 -0.84 11.26 7.91
C ASN A 5 -0.11 10.60 6.75
N ARG A 6 1.17 10.30 6.91
CA ARG A 6 1.93 9.67 5.84
C ARG A 6 1.36 8.30 5.47
N VAL A 7 1.07 7.49 6.45
CA VAL A 7 0.51 6.16 6.19
C VAL A 7 -0.85 6.28 5.51
N LEU A 8 -1.67 7.22 5.99
CA LEU A 8 -2.99 7.45 5.37
C LEU A 8 -2.86 7.93 3.93
N ASP A 9 -1.92 8.82 3.67
CA ASP A 9 -1.71 9.32 2.31
C ASP A 9 -1.31 8.19 1.38
N LEU A 10 -0.41 7.31 1.83
CA LEU A 10 0.00 6.17 1.03
C LEU A 10 -1.17 5.21 0.82
N TYR A 11 -1.93 4.96 1.86
CA TYR A 11 -3.08 4.08 1.78
C TYR A 11 -4.10 4.61 0.76
N GLN A 12 -4.40 5.89 0.83
CA GLN A 12 -5.36 6.50 -0.09
C GLN A 12 -4.85 6.45 -1.53
N ALA A 13 -3.56 6.71 -1.72
CA ALA A 13 -2.98 6.63 -3.05
C ALA A 13 -3.13 5.24 -3.64
N LEU A 14 -2.87 4.21 -2.81
CA LEU A 14 -3.04 2.83 -3.25
C LEU A 14 -4.49 2.53 -3.57
N GLN A 15 -5.42 3.01 -2.77
CA GLN A 15 -6.85 2.79 -3.01
C GLN A 15 -7.31 3.46 -4.30
N ASN A 16 -6.65 4.54 -4.69
CA ASN A 16 -6.95 5.25 -5.93
C ASN A 16 -6.29 4.62 -7.15
N GLY A 17 -5.58 3.53 -6.96
CA GLY A 17 -4.92 2.85 -8.06
C GLY A 17 -3.56 3.42 -8.41
N GLN A 18 -3.00 4.26 -7.57
CA GLN A 18 -1.69 4.83 -7.83
C GLN A 18 -0.58 3.86 -7.45
N VAL A 19 0.53 4.00 -8.15
CA VAL A 19 1.73 3.21 -7.88
C VAL A 19 2.66 4.03 -6.99
N ILE A 20 3.18 3.41 -5.96
CA ILE A 20 4.08 4.09 -5.03
C ILE A 20 5.49 3.61 -5.26
N ASN A 21 6.36 4.51 -5.71
CA ASN A 21 7.78 4.27 -5.81
C ASN A 21 8.42 4.71 -4.51
N LYS A 22 9.17 3.81 -3.84
CA LYS A 22 9.73 4.11 -2.53
C LYS A 22 10.65 5.32 -2.54
N LYS A 23 11.46 5.44 -3.57
CA LYS A 23 12.40 6.55 -3.66
C LYS A 23 11.67 7.88 -3.79
N GLU A 24 10.69 7.93 -4.67
CA GLU A 24 9.91 9.14 -4.87
C GLU A 24 9.10 9.50 -3.63
N ALA A 25 8.50 8.50 -3.00
CA ALA A 25 7.74 8.74 -1.79
C ALA A 25 8.64 9.22 -0.66
N ALA A 26 9.83 8.65 -0.55
CA ALA A 26 10.78 9.09 0.47
C ALA A 26 11.16 10.54 0.29
N GLU A 27 11.37 10.95 -0.95
CA GLU A 27 11.68 12.34 -1.27
C GLU A 27 10.49 13.25 -0.98
N GLN A 28 9.30 12.80 -1.35
CA GLN A 28 8.09 13.59 -1.15
C GLN A 28 7.83 13.87 0.33
N PHE A 29 8.06 12.87 1.17
CA PHE A 29 7.78 12.99 2.59
C PHE A 29 9.03 13.35 3.41
N CYS A 30 10.17 13.55 2.77
CA CYS A 30 11.42 13.90 3.43
C CYS A 30 11.84 12.87 4.48
N VAL A 31 11.72 11.60 4.12
CA VAL A 31 12.13 10.48 4.96
C VAL A 31 12.98 9.53 4.12
N ASN A 32 13.56 8.51 4.77
CA ASN A 32 14.32 7.53 4.02
C ASN A 32 13.40 6.43 3.49
N GLU A 33 13.94 5.62 2.58
CA GLU A 33 13.13 4.56 1.96
C GLU A 33 12.70 3.50 2.96
N LYS A 34 13.46 3.29 4.02
CA LYS A 34 13.07 2.33 5.05
C LYS A 34 11.77 2.73 5.72
N SER A 35 11.57 4.02 5.94
CA SER A 35 10.33 4.51 6.52
C SER A 35 9.15 4.22 5.61
N ILE A 36 9.33 4.42 4.31
CA ILE A 36 8.28 4.11 3.35
C ILE A 36 8.01 2.61 3.32
N GLN A 37 9.06 1.79 3.36
CA GLN A 37 8.89 0.34 3.40
C GLN A 37 8.09 -0.10 4.62
N ARG A 38 8.38 0.48 5.77
CA ARG A 38 7.65 0.18 7.00
C ARG A 38 6.18 0.55 6.89
N ASP A 39 5.92 1.71 6.29
CA ASP A 39 4.54 2.14 6.10
C ASP A 39 3.79 1.19 5.17
N LEU A 40 4.43 0.78 4.09
CA LEU A 40 3.83 -0.17 3.16
C LEU A 40 3.59 -1.52 3.84
N ASP A 41 4.53 -1.97 4.67
CA ASP A 41 4.36 -3.21 5.42
C ASP A 41 3.18 -3.11 6.39
N SER A 42 3.03 -1.96 7.04
CA SER A 42 1.90 -1.74 7.95
C SER A 42 0.57 -1.78 7.20
N ILE A 43 0.53 -1.18 6.02
CA ILE A 43 -0.68 -1.23 5.19
C ILE A 43 -0.97 -2.66 4.76
N ARG A 44 0.07 -3.41 4.38
CA ARG A 44 -0.11 -4.80 3.99
C ARG A 44 -0.68 -5.63 5.13
N ASP A 45 -0.15 -5.45 6.34
CA ASP A 45 -0.65 -6.17 7.51
C ASP A 45 -2.10 -5.81 7.79
N PHE A 46 -2.41 -4.52 7.72
CA PHE A 46 -3.78 -4.06 7.93
C PHE A 46 -4.74 -4.71 6.93
N LEU A 47 -4.36 -4.73 5.67
CA LEU A 47 -5.20 -5.30 4.62
C LEU A 47 -5.36 -6.81 4.80
N SER A 48 -4.31 -7.49 5.26
CA SER A 48 -4.39 -8.94 5.44
C SER A 48 -5.32 -9.31 6.58
N GLU A 49 -5.46 -8.44 7.57
CA GLU A 49 -6.36 -8.68 8.69
C GLU A 49 -7.81 -8.36 8.33
N GLN A 50 -8.00 -7.62 7.26
CA GLN A 50 -9.34 -7.25 6.82
C GLN A 50 -9.89 -8.23 5.81
N THR A 51 -9.96 -9.48 6.20
CA THR A 51 -10.63 -10.46 5.36
C THR A 51 -12.11 -10.15 5.40
N THR A 52 -12.61 -9.61 4.32
CA THR A 52 -14.00 -9.18 4.29
C THR A 52 -14.92 -10.38 4.13
N SER A 53 -16.12 -10.23 4.64
CA SER A 53 -17.16 -11.24 4.44
C SER A 53 -17.56 -11.35 2.98
N GLN A 54 -17.12 -10.43 2.14
CA GLN A 54 -17.43 -10.43 0.72
C GLN A 54 -16.42 -11.21 -0.11
N GLY A 55 -15.41 -11.77 0.53
CA GLY A 55 -14.43 -12.59 -0.18
C GLY A 55 -13.41 -11.79 -0.99
N LEU A 56 -13.23 -10.53 -0.67
CA LEU A 56 -12.24 -9.71 -1.34
C LEU A 56 -10.96 -9.66 -0.51
N ILE A 57 -9.84 -9.93 -1.16
CA ILE A 57 -8.54 -9.87 -0.53
C ILE A 57 -7.73 -8.78 -1.22
N GLN A 58 -7.24 -7.84 -0.44
CA GLN A 58 -6.38 -6.77 -0.93
C GLN A 58 -4.98 -6.99 -0.42
N SER A 59 -4.01 -6.72 -1.27
CA SER A 59 -2.60 -6.83 -0.90
C SER A 59 -1.81 -5.77 -1.65
N VAL A 60 -0.61 -5.49 -1.13
CA VAL A 60 0.31 -4.55 -1.75
C VAL A 60 1.42 -5.37 -2.40
N GLU A 61 1.60 -5.20 -3.69
CA GLU A 61 2.59 -5.96 -4.44
C GLU A 61 3.47 -5.02 -5.26
N PHE A 62 4.70 -5.44 -5.46
CA PHE A 62 5.63 -4.68 -6.28
C PHE A 62 5.38 -4.97 -7.75
N ASP A 63 5.19 -3.92 -8.53
CA ASP A 63 4.99 -4.03 -9.97
C ASP A 63 6.28 -3.60 -10.67
N ARG A 64 6.94 -4.53 -11.30
CA ARG A 64 8.21 -4.26 -11.97
C ARG A 64 8.05 -3.31 -13.14
N ALA A 65 6.98 -3.45 -13.89
CA ALA A 65 6.75 -2.60 -15.05
C ALA A 65 6.55 -1.15 -14.64
N ALA A 66 5.85 -0.94 -13.52
CA ALA A 66 5.61 0.41 -13.01
C ALA A 66 6.70 0.88 -12.07
N ASN A 67 7.61 -0.02 -11.68
CA ASN A 67 8.71 0.26 -10.75
C ASN A 67 8.20 0.84 -9.43
N GLY A 68 7.19 0.19 -8.86
CA GLY A 68 6.64 0.65 -7.60
C GLY A 68 5.62 -0.33 -7.06
N TYR A 69 5.06 0.03 -5.92
CA TYR A 69 4.08 -0.80 -5.23
C TYR A 69 2.67 -0.36 -5.60
N ARG A 70 1.81 -1.32 -5.77
CA ARG A 70 0.42 -1.06 -6.10
C ARG A 70 -0.49 -1.98 -5.31
N LEU A 71 -1.74 -1.57 -5.20
CA LEU A 71 -2.74 -2.37 -4.54
C LEU A 71 -3.33 -3.38 -5.52
N VAL A 72 -3.37 -4.62 -5.10
CA VAL A 72 -3.98 -5.70 -5.87
C VAL A 72 -5.19 -6.20 -5.10
N THR A 73 -6.31 -6.29 -5.78
CA THR A 73 -7.53 -6.82 -5.20
C THR A 73 -7.87 -8.12 -5.90
N GLU A 74 -8.04 -9.17 -5.11
CA GLU A 74 -8.43 -10.47 -5.63
C GLU A 74 -9.77 -10.87 -5.05
N GLU A 75 -10.59 -11.47 -5.87
CA GLU A 75 -11.86 -12.02 -5.42
C GLU A 75 -11.67 -13.49 -5.14
N VAL A 76 -11.96 -13.88 -3.90
CA VAL A 76 -11.90 -15.29 -3.53
C VAL A 76 -13.25 -15.89 -3.88
N THR A 77 -13.25 -16.74 -4.89
CA THR A 77 -14.46 -17.40 -5.32
C THR A 77 -14.52 -18.77 -4.66
N HIS A 78 -15.52 -18.94 -3.83
CA HIS A 78 -15.81 -20.27 -3.28
C HIS A 78 -16.89 -20.91 -4.12
N ILE A 79 -16.58 -22.08 -4.55
CA ILE A 79 -17.58 -22.87 -5.27
C ILE A 79 -18.13 -23.90 -4.35
#